data_e2483a4180c3ece6aeda3d7f7eeb76bb
#
_entry.id   e2483a4180c3ece6aeda3d7f7eeb76bb
#
_cell.length_a   1.000
_cell.length_b   1.000
_cell.length_c   1.000
_cell.angle_alpha   90.00
_cell.angle_beta   90.00
_cell.angle_gamma   90.00
#
_symmetry.space_group_name_H-M   'P 1'
#
loop_
_entity.id
_entity.type
_entity.pdbx_description
1 polymer ?
#
loop_
_entity_poly.entity_id
_entity_poly.type
_entity_poly.pdbx_seq_one_letter_code
_entity_poly.pdbx_strand_id
1 'polypeptide(L)'
;MNDVVATGLNNFIQENNLRVLGEPLPSEDQPESDWTVGNDFTFKFDIALNPEVSFELSKEDEVPYYTITVTEAAKKEMRENLLKQYGSLEEGEAAKEEDFIIVDFEQGDMKVEGTYVAVRNVAEAVRASFVGVKAGDVLDVNVNEAFENETDRSSMLKVSKEEMANLDPIFKMTVKNVKTFVNAPLTEETFEKIFGVKTEEEFDAKVEERIRAEYAQEADFRFGKDLKAYLLEKANVQVAEKFLKRWVYVVNDGKFTMEDIEKDWEFFIADYKWQMVRSFLMNKYEVKIEEADLLASAKGFAAYQFAMYGMNNVPEEQLEAFAKNILSQEDQGRRILDKVEDDKTFDAVREVVTLKKKKISVEKFRELK
;
A
#
# COMPACT_ATOMS: atom_id res chain seq x y z
N MET A 1 15.63 34.26 34.98
CA MET A 1 16.40 34.73 33.79
C MET A 1 15.78 34.17 32.52
N ASN A 2 15.57 32.87 32.40
CA ASN A 2 14.97 32.25 31.21
C ASN A 2 13.63 32.92 30.82
N ASP A 3 12.74 33.18 31.75
CA ASP A 3 11.44 33.81 31.48
C ASP A 3 11.56 35.21 30.88
N VAL A 4 12.55 36.00 31.34
CA VAL A 4 12.77 37.34 30.82
C VAL A 4 13.28 37.31 29.38
N VAL A 5 14.21 36.40 29.09
CA VAL A 5 14.77 36.23 27.76
C VAL A 5 13.69 35.69 26.80
N ALA A 6 12.91 34.68 27.21
CA ALA A 6 11.84 34.13 26.42
C ALA A 6 10.74 35.19 26.14
N THR A 7 10.38 36.01 27.15
CA THR A 7 9.41 37.10 26.98
C THR A 7 9.91 38.13 25.99
N GLY A 8 11.19 38.56 26.13
CA GLY A 8 11.81 39.56 25.23
C GLY A 8 11.84 39.03 23.78
N LEU A 9 12.19 37.76 23.57
CA LEU A 9 12.24 37.15 22.26
C LEU A 9 10.84 37.04 21.64
N ASN A 10 9.85 36.60 22.42
CA ASN A 10 8.45 36.50 21.96
C ASN A 10 7.88 37.87 21.59
N ASN A 11 8.15 38.90 22.41
CA ASN A 11 7.74 40.26 22.10
C ASN A 11 8.37 40.77 20.79
N PHE A 12 9.68 40.54 20.60
CA PHE A 12 10.36 40.90 19.36
C PHE A 12 9.72 40.21 18.12
N ILE A 13 9.40 38.90 18.20
CA ILE A 13 8.75 38.13 17.14
C ILE A 13 7.38 38.75 16.83
N GLN A 14 6.59 39.06 17.86
CA GLN A 14 5.22 39.59 17.69
C GLN A 14 5.25 41.04 17.15
N GLU A 15 6.06 41.92 17.72
CA GLU A 15 6.16 43.33 17.31
C GLU A 15 6.64 43.48 15.85
N ASN A 16 7.47 42.55 15.39
CA ASN A 16 7.97 42.54 14.01
C ASN A 16 7.13 41.66 13.07
N ASN A 17 6.02 41.09 13.55
CA ASN A 17 5.14 40.18 12.78
C ASN A 17 5.91 39.06 12.09
N LEU A 18 6.93 38.50 12.74
CA LEU A 18 7.75 37.44 12.17
C LEU A 18 7.00 36.11 12.22
N ARG A 19 6.83 35.49 11.05
CA ARG A 19 6.33 34.12 10.96
C ARG A 19 7.51 33.17 11.15
N VAL A 20 7.75 32.78 12.38
CA VAL A 20 8.88 31.93 12.75
C VAL A 20 8.55 30.47 12.46
N LEU A 21 9.52 29.76 11.93
CA LEU A 21 9.48 28.34 11.65
C LEU A 21 10.12 27.59 12.82
N GLY A 22 9.33 26.76 13.48
CA GLY A 22 9.79 26.08 14.70
C GLY A 22 10.02 27.03 15.88
N GLU A 23 10.76 26.58 16.86
CA GLU A 23 11.15 27.39 18.02
C GLU A 23 12.52 28.05 17.79
N PRO A 24 12.72 29.29 18.28
CA PRO A 24 14.04 29.89 18.27
C PRO A 24 15.08 29.04 19.00
N LEU A 25 16.22 28.83 18.40
CA LEU A 25 17.33 28.12 19.03
C LEU A 25 18.42 29.09 19.54
N PRO A 26 19.06 28.81 20.69
CA PRO A 26 20.26 29.53 21.07
C PRO A 26 21.29 29.47 19.95
N SER A 27 21.87 30.60 19.56
CA SER A 27 22.89 30.64 18.51
C SER A 27 24.12 29.83 18.89
N GLU A 28 24.79 29.21 17.91
CA GLU A 28 26.07 28.54 18.13
C GLU A 28 27.19 29.55 18.47
N ASP A 29 27.02 30.81 18.06
CA ASP A 29 27.92 31.91 18.32
C ASP A 29 27.52 32.71 19.57
N GLN A 30 27.17 32.05 20.67
CA GLN A 30 26.89 32.73 21.93
C GLN A 30 28.15 33.46 22.43
N PRO A 31 28.03 34.73 22.80
CA PRO A 31 29.14 35.43 23.45
C PRO A 31 29.42 34.82 24.83
N GLU A 32 30.69 34.80 25.23
CA GLU A 32 31.03 34.48 26.61
C GLU A 32 30.38 35.52 27.54
N SER A 33 29.66 35.06 28.54
CA SER A 33 28.96 35.92 29.50
C SER A 33 29.66 35.87 30.83
N ASP A 34 30.05 37.04 31.32
CA ASP A 34 30.52 37.23 32.72
C ASP A 34 29.28 37.32 33.63
N TRP A 35 28.97 36.26 34.34
CA TRP A 35 27.79 36.14 35.22
C TRP A 35 27.89 36.95 36.52
N THR A 36 28.68 37.99 36.55
CA THR A 36 28.81 38.89 37.72
C THR A 36 27.57 39.78 37.84
N VAL A 37 27.04 39.90 39.04
CA VAL A 37 25.86 40.75 39.30
C VAL A 37 26.16 42.20 38.94
N GLY A 38 25.32 42.79 38.10
CA GLY A 38 25.45 44.17 37.62
C GLY A 38 26.00 44.30 36.20
N ASN A 39 26.41 43.20 35.58
CA ASN A 39 26.80 43.18 34.19
C ASN A 39 25.59 42.99 33.24
N ASP A 40 25.72 43.53 32.04
CA ASP A 40 24.76 43.29 30.96
C ASP A 40 25.04 41.94 30.31
N PHE A 41 23.95 41.19 29.98
CA PHE A 41 24.05 39.92 29.34
C PHE A 41 23.50 40.04 27.91
N THR A 42 24.21 39.42 26.95
CA THR A 42 23.78 39.35 25.57
C THR A 42 23.48 37.91 25.21
N PHE A 43 22.26 37.65 24.74
CA PHE A 43 21.84 36.35 24.23
C PHE A 43 21.55 36.46 22.74
N LYS A 44 22.09 35.51 21.98
CA LYS A 44 21.80 35.39 20.54
C LYS A 44 20.91 34.19 20.28
N PHE A 45 19.94 34.40 19.47
CA PHE A 45 19.03 33.32 19.00
C PHE A 45 19.01 33.26 17.48
N ASP A 46 19.05 32.05 16.95
CA ASP A 46 18.78 31.80 15.55
C ASP A 46 17.28 31.53 15.39
N ILE A 47 16.66 32.23 14.45
CA ILE A 47 15.26 32.00 14.04
C ILE A 47 15.25 31.76 12.55
N ALA A 48 14.42 30.79 12.11
CA ALA A 48 14.08 30.64 10.70
C ALA A 48 12.72 31.29 10.45
N LEU A 49 12.60 31.98 9.33
CA LEU A 49 11.31 32.53 8.91
C LEU A 49 10.58 31.46 8.04
N ASN A 50 9.28 31.38 8.24
CA ASN A 50 8.44 30.54 7.42
C ASN A 50 8.42 31.11 5.99
N PRO A 51 8.80 30.32 4.96
CA PRO A 51 8.81 30.80 3.59
C PRO A 51 7.43 31.23 3.13
N GLU A 52 7.36 32.29 2.35
CA GLU A 52 6.12 32.65 1.65
C GLU A 52 6.03 31.84 0.36
N VAL A 53 4.94 31.09 0.24
CA VAL A 53 4.59 30.39 -1.01
C VAL A 53 3.67 31.28 -1.81
N SER A 54 4.09 31.69 -3.01
CA SER A 54 3.28 32.50 -3.90
C SER A 54 3.62 32.15 -5.35
N PHE A 55 2.65 31.62 -6.09
CA PHE A 55 2.75 31.38 -7.52
C PHE A 55 1.38 31.33 -8.17
N GLU A 56 1.33 31.47 -9.49
CA GLU A 56 0.12 31.41 -10.28
C GLU A 56 0.11 30.15 -11.14
N LEU A 57 -1.08 29.57 -11.26
CA LEU A 57 -1.36 28.49 -12.21
C LEU A 57 -2.34 28.96 -13.28
N SER A 58 -2.16 28.48 -14.48
CA SER A 58 -2.99 28.81 -15.63
C SER A 58 -3.06 27.65 -16.63
N LYS A 59 -3.79 27.81 -17.71
CA LYS A 59 -3.83 26.85 -18.82
C LYS A 59 -2.49 26.72 -19.60
N GLU A 60 -1.52 27.60 -19.33
CA GLU A 60 -0.15 27.47 -19.86
C GLU A 60 0.67 26.40 -19.11
N ASP A 61 0.24 26.03 -17.92
CA ASP A 61 0.83 24.97 -17.14
C ASP A 61 0.39 23.60 -17.65
N GLU A 62 1.29 22.90 -18.35
CA GLU A 62 1.02 21.60 -18.95
C GLU A 62 1.52 20.47 -18.04
N VAL A 63 0.64 19.58 -17.59
CA VAL A 63 0.99 18.41 -16.79
C VAL A 63 0.66 17.14 -17.59
N PRO A 64 1.57 16.15 -17.66
CA PRO A 64 1.30 14.90 -18.36
C PRO A 64 0.11 14.16 -17.73
N TYR A 65 -0.79 13.67 -18.59
CA TYR A 65 -1.85 12.74 -18.18
C TYR A 65 -1.85 11.55 -19.12
N TYR A 66 -1.66 10.36 -18.57
CA TYR A 66 -1.49 9.16 -19.38
C TYR A 66 -2.83 8.45 -19.60
N THR A 67 -3.05 8.00 -20.82
CA THR A 67 -4.16 7.10 -21.16
C THR A 67 -3.56 5.76 -21.55
N ILE A 68 -3.69 4.77 -20.66
CA ILE A 68 -3.15 3.44 -20.89
C ILE A 68 -4.06 2.71 -21.88
N THR A 69 -3.44 2.13 -22.91
CA THR A 69 -4.19 1.45 -23.98
C THR A 69 -4.61 0.06 -23.50
N VAL A 70 -5.91 -0.23 -23.55
CA VAL A 70 -6.43 -1.58 -23.35
C VAL A 70 -6.13 -2.41 -24.58
N THR A 71 -5.42 -3.52 -24.41
CA THR A 71 -5.07 -4.46 -25.50
C THR A 71 -5.93 -5.73 -25.43
N GLU A 72 -6.04 -6.44 -26.54
CA GLU A 72 -6.74 -7.74 -26.56
C GLU A 72 -6.04 -8.76 -25.63
N ALA A 73 -4.72 -8.67 -25.48
CA ALA A 73 -3.99 -9.48 -24.51
C ALA A 73 -4.42 -9.22 -23.07
N ALA A 74 -4.56 -7.94 -22.68
CA ALA A 74 -5.03 -7.57 -21.34
C ALA A 74 -6.48 -8.03 -21.10
N LYS A 75 -7.35 -7.93 -22.10
CA LYS A 75 -8.74 -8.45 -21.99
C LYS A 75 -8.75 -9.95 -21.79
N LYS A 76 -7.95 -10.68 -22.57
CA LYS A 76 -7.83 -12.14 -22.46
C LYS A 76 -7.32 -12.54 -21.07
N GLU A 77 -6.26 -11.90 -20.58
CA GLU A 77 -5.70 -12.18 -19.26
C GLU A 77 -6.70 -11.89 -18.13
N MET A 78 -7.39 -10.76 -18.17
CA MET A 78 -8.41 -10.42 -17.18
C MET A 78 -9.56 -11.44 -17.21
N ARG A 79 -10.02 -11.82 -18.40
CA ARG A 79 -11.06 -12.84 -18.59
C ARG A 79 -10.64 -14.17 -17.98
N GLU A 80 -9.43 -14.65 -18.29
CA GLU A 80 -8.88 -15.90 -17.75
C GLU A 80 -8.75 -15.83 -16.23
N ASN A 81 -8.28 -14.73 -15.67
CA ASN A 81 -8.16 -14.53 -14.23
C ASN A 81 -9.54 -14.55 -13.53
N LEU A 82 -10.55 -13.91 -14.12
CA LEU A 82 -11.91 -13.94 -13.59
C LEU A 82 -12.48 -15.35 -13.61
N LEU A 83 -12.37 -16.07 -14.73
CA LEU A 83 -12.85 -17.43 -14.82
C LEU A 83 -12.12 -18.37 -13.86
N LYS A 84 -10.83 -18.15 -13.64
CA LYS A 84 -10.05 -18.86 -12.63
C LYS A 84 -10.53 -18.53 -11.21
N GLN A 85 -10.78 -17.27 -10.89
CA GLN A 85 -11.27 -16.87 -9.55
C GLN A 85 -12.62 -17.50 -9.19
N TYR A 86 -13.48 -17.71 -10.17
CA TYR A 86 -14.82 -18.30 -10.00
C TYR A 86 -14.88 -19.79 -10.37
N GLY A 87 -13.71 -20.40 -10.61
CA GLY A 87 -13.61 -21.85 -10.86
C GLY A 87 -13.91 -22.69 -9.64
N SER A 88 -13.98 -23.99 -9.84
CA SER A 88 -14.28 -24.98 -8.80
C SER A 88 -13.34 -26.18 -8.87
N LEU A 89 -13.29 -26.93 -7.77
CA LEU A 89 -12.62 -28.22 -7.74
C LEU A 89 -13.61 -29.31 -8.15
N GLU A 90 -13.35 -29.96 -9.29
CA GLU A 90 -14.12 -31.05 -9.80
C GLU A 90 -13.42 -32.42 -9.64
N GLU A 91 -14.13 -33.52 -9.83
CA GLU A 91 -13.52 -34.83 -9.80
C GLU A 91 -12.67 -35.07 -11.04
N GLY A 92 -11.40 -35.41 -10.82
CA GLY A 92 -10.45 -35.77 -11.87
C GLY A 92 -10.25 -37.27 -11.98
N GLU A 93 -10.00 -37.78 -13.20
CA GLU A 93 -9.71 -39.20 -13.42
C GLU A 93 -8.29 -39.59 -12.97
N ALA A 94 -7.31 -38.73 -13.20
CA ALA A 94 -5.91 -38.94 -12.84
C ALA A 94 -5.24 -37.60 -12.51
N ALA A 95 -4.43 -37.59 -11.48
CA ALA A 95 -3.81 -36.37 -10.95
C ALA A 95 -2.82 -35.76 -11.96
N LYS A 96 -2.95 -34.46 -12.18
CA LYS A 96 -1.99 -33.60 -12.88
C LYS A 96 -1.15 -32.83 -11.87
N GLU A 97 -0.14 -32.14 -12.33
CA GLU A 97 0.77 -31.37 -11.47
C GLU A 97 0.03 -30.28 -10.67
N GLU A 98 -0.98 -29.64 -11.27
CA GLU A 98 -1.76 -28.56 -10.63
C GLU A 98 -2.95 -29.06 -9.80
N ASP A 99 -3.17 -30.38 -9.77
CA ASP A 99 -4.30 -30.98 -9.10
C ASP A 99 -4.06 -31.18 -7.59
N PHE A 100 -5.15 -31.45 -6.89
CA PHE A 100 -5.14 -31.89 -5.50
C PHE A 100 -5.56 -33.37 -5.44
N ILE A 101 -4.92 -34.13 -4.57
CA ILE A 101 -5.35 -35.48 -4.24
C ILE A 101 -5.82 -35.54 -2.79
N ILE A 102 -6.89 -36.25 -2.53
CA ILE A 102 -7.36 -36.57 -1.18
C ILE A 102 -6.83 -37.97 -0.88
N VAL A 103 -6.07 -38.09 0.21
CA VAL A 103 -5.37 -39.32 0.53
C VAL A 103 -5.58 -39.73 1.98
N ASP A 104 -5.45 -41.00 2.24
CA ASP A 104 -5.27 -41.55 3.57
C ASP A 104 -3.82 -41.99 3.72
N PHE A 105 -3.22 -41.68 4.87
CA PHE A 105 -1.89 -42.14 5.27
C PHE A 105 -2.00 -43.19 6.37
N GLU A 106 -1.29 -44.33 6.22
CA GLU A 106 -1.26 -45.41 7.20
C GLU A 106 0.18 -45.83 7.52
N GLN A 107 0.44 -46.03 8.84
CA GLN A 107 1.70 -46.56 9.32
C GLN A 107 1.46 -47.31 10.65
N GLY A 108 1.62 -48.64 10.66
CA GLY A 108 1.27 -49.46 11.82
C GLY A 108 -0.18 -49.25 12.24
N ASP A 109 -0.40 -48.84 13.46
CA ASP A 109 -1.73 -48.54 14.01
C ASP A 109 -2.18 -47.11 13.71
N MET A 110 -1.30 -46.26 13.18
CA MET A 110 -1.62 -44.88 12.84
C MET A 110 -2.35 -44.81 11.51
N LYS A 111 -3.49 -44.09 11.51
CA LYS A 111 -4.26 -43.80 10.31
C LYS A 111 -4.71 -42.35 10.30
N VAL A 112 -4.43 -41.67 9.20
CA VAL A 112 -4.87 -40.29 8.96
C VAL A 112 -5.69 -40.25 7.68
N GLU A 113 -6.95 -39.94 7.79
CA GLU A 113 -7.90 -39.98 6.69
C GLU A 113 -8.19 -38.59 6.12
N GLY A 114 -8.42 -38.52 4.81
CA GLY A 114 -8.94 -37.36 4.11
C GLY A 114 -7.98 -36.17 4.05
N THR A 115 -6.69 -36.42 3.97
CA THR A 115 -5.67 -35.36 3.85
C THR A 115 -5.62 -34.84 2.43
N TYR A 116 -5.62 -33.50 2.30
CA TYR A 116 -5.42 -32.82 1.02
C TYR A 116 -3.95 -32.65 0.71
N VAL A 117 -3.52 -33.12 -0.46
CA VAL A 117 -2.15 -32.96 -0.98
C VAL A 117 -2.24 -32.24 -2.32
N ALA A 118 -1.66 -31.03 -2.38
CA ALA A 118 -1.45 -30.34 -3.65
C ALA A 118 -0.23 -30.97 -4.34
N VAL A 119 -0.42 -31.56 -5.52
CA VAL A 119 0.65 -32.26 -6.24
C VAL A 119 1.82 -31.34 -6.55
N ARG A 120 1.56 -30.07 -6.87
CA ARG A 120 2.58 -29.05 -7.11
C ARG A 120 3.50 -28.75 -5.89
N ASN A 121 3.00 -29.01 -4.67
CA ASN A 121 3.76 -28.77 -3.43
C ASN A 121 4.62 -29.99 -3.03
N VAL A 122 4.49 -31.10 -3.75
CA VAL A 122 5.37 -32.25 -3.58
C VAL A 122 6.76 -31.89 -4.14
N ALA A 123 7.81 -32.29 -3.43
CA ALA A 123 9.20 -32.02 -3.84
C ALA A 123 9.46 -32.52 -5.26
N GLU A 124 10.16 -31.73 -6.05
CA GLU A 124 10.38 -31.99 -7.49
C GLU A 124 10.96 -33.38 -7.76
N ALA A 125 11.88 -33.82 -6.90
CA ALA A 125 12.54 -35.12 -7.02
C ALA A 125 11.60 -36.32 -7.03
N VAL A 126 10.44 -36.23 -6.36
CA VAL A 126 9.47 -37.34 -6.21
C VAL A 126 8.09 -36.99 -6.79
N ARG A 127 7.87 -35.78 -7.25
CA ARG A 127 6.57 -35.30 -7.80
C ARG A 127 6.06 -36.16 -8.92
N ALA A 128 6.94 -36.69 -9.76
CA ALA A 128 6.57 -37.55 -10.89
C ALA A 128 5.80 -38.79 -10.46
N SER A 129 5.97 -39.30 -9.23
CA SER A 129 5.25 -40.45 -8.71
C SER A 129 3.81 -40.10 -8.26
N PHE A 130 3.51 -38.80 -8.07
CA PHE A 130 2.17 -38.31 -7.73
C PHE A 130 1.36 -37.89 -8.97
N VAL A 131 2.04 -37.68 -10.09
CA VAL A 131 1.34 -37.37 -11.37
C VAL A 131 0.83 -38.67 -11.99
N GLY A 132 -0.41 -38.65 -12.42
CA GLY A 132 -1.09 -39.80 -13.04
C GLY A 132 -1.76 -40.76 -12.07
N VAL A 133 -1.65 -40.57 -10.76
CA VAL A 133 -2.33 -41.38 -9.75
C VAL A 133 -3.87 -41.21 -9.86
N LYS A 134 -4.59 -42.25 -9.53
CA LYS A 134 -6.06 -42.31 -9.58
C LYS A 134 -6.63 -42.72 -8.24
N ALA A 135 -7.92 -42.50 -8.05
CA ALA A 135 -8.62 -43.01 -6.88
C ALA A 135 -8.46 -44.55 -6.77
N GLY A 136 -8.04 -44.99 -5.59
CA GLY A 136 -7.73 -46.40 -5.29
C GLY A 136 -6.26 -46.75 -5.40
N ASP A 137 -5.42 -45.93 -5.99
CA ASP A 137 -3.99 -46.18 -6.06
C ASP A 137 -3.34 -46.11 -4.67
N VAL A 138 -2.31 -46.92 -4.47
CA VAL A 138 -1.58 -47.04 -3.21
C VAL A 138 -0.10 -46.89 -3.49
N LEU A 139 0.55 -45.97 -2.77
CA LEU A 139 1.98 -45.68 -2.86
C LEU A 139 2.64 -45.73 -1.48
N ASP A 140 3.87 -46.23 -1.44
CA ASP A 140 4.74 -46.02 -0.27
C ASP A 140 5.47 -44.67 -0.43
N VAL A 141 5.22 -43.75 0.48
CA VAL A 141 5.71 -42.37 0.39
C VAL A 141 6.61 -42.07 1.56
N ASN A 142 7.84 -41.65 1.28
CA ASN A 142 8.68 -41.01 2.27
C ASN A 142 8.23 -39.55 2.44
N VAL A 143 7.50 -39.26 3.52
CA VAL A 143 6.91 -37.95 3.76
C VAL A 143 7.95 -36.85 3.97
N ASN A 144 9.17 -37.20 4.41
CA ASN A 144 10.26 -36.23 4.58
C ASN A 144 10.87 -35.82 3.22
N GLU A 145 10.89 -36.74 2.27
CA GLU A 145 11.35 -36.43 0.89
C GLU A 145 10.25 -35.78 0.05
N ALA A 146 9.00 -36.18 0.26
CA ALA A 146 7.87 -35.68 -0.53
C ALA A 146 7.45 -34.26 -0.11
N PHE A 147 7.56 -33.94 1.16
CA PHE A 147 7.08 -32.66 1.71
C PHE A 147 8.18 -31.98 2.53
N GLU A 148 8.85 -31.00 1.95
CA GLU A 148 10.01 -30.33 2.57
C GLU A 148 9.63 -29.52 3.81
N ASN A 149 8.43 -28.94 3.85
CA ASN A 149 7.98 -28.12 4.96
C ASN A 149 7.51 -28.96 6.14
N GLU A 150 8.20 -28.86 7.28
CA GLU A 150 7.89 -29.61 8.50
C GLU A 150 6.50 -29.27 9.07
N THR A 151 6.08 -28.01 8.96
CA THR A 151 4.77 -27.57 9.46
C THR A 151 3.65 -28.18 8.61
N ASP A 152 3.85 -28.25 7.28
CA ASP A 152 2.89 -28.89 6.38
C ASP A 152 2.78 -30.39 6.67
N ARG A 153 3.91 -31.08 6.85
CA ARG A 153 3.93 -32.51 7.24
C ARG A 153 3.16 -32.77 8.53
N SER A 154 3.47 -31.97 9.58
CA SER A 154 2.79 -32.06 10.86
C SER A 154 1.28 -31.87 10.73
N SER A 155 0.85 -30.88 9.96
CA SER A 155 -0.56 -30.61 9.68
C SER A 155 -1.24 -31.75 8.89
N MET A 156 -0.55 -32.26 7.85
CA MET A 156 -1.05 -33.34 6.99
C MET A 156 -1.21 -34.65 7.74
N LEU A 157 -0.26 -34.99 8.62
CA LEU A 157 -0.30 -36.18 9.43
C LEU A 157 -1.09 -36.02 10.73
N LYS A 158 -1.57 -34.79 11.02
CA LYS A 158 -2.34 -34.44 12.22
C LYS A 158 -1.61 -34.80 13.53
N VAL A 159 -0.29 -34.62 13.55
CA VAL A 159 0.57 -34.86 14.71
C VAL A 159 1.41 -33.61 15.03
N SER A 160 1.91 -33.53 16.26
CA SER A 160 2.87 -32.49 16.60
C SER A 160 4.23 -32.72 15.91
N LYS A 161 5.05 -31.65 15.80
CA LYS A 161 6.42 -31.78 15.25
C LYS A 161 7.31 -32.75 16.05
N GLU A 162 7.12 -32.78 17.36
CA GLU A 162 7.85 -33.68 18.28
C GLU A 162 7.47 -35.15 18.05
N GLU A 163 6.18 -35.43 17.87
CA GLU A 163 5.68 -36.79 17.53
C GLU A 163 6.17 -37.20 16.15
N MET A 164 6.09 -36.31 15.15
CA MET A 164 6.53 -36.58 13.78
C MET A 164 8.00 -36.96 13.71
N ALA A 165 8.89 -36.33 14.51
CA ALA A 165 10.32 -36.66 14.54
C ALA A 165 10.64 -38.09 14.99
N ASN A 166 9.69 -38.74 15.69
CA ASN A 166 9.83 -40.12 16.17
C ASN A 166 9.13 -41.15 15.27
N LEU A 167 8.44 -40.72 14.20
CA LEU A 167 7.79 -41.64 13.25
C LEU A 167 8.77 -42.10 12.17
N ASP A 168 8.56 -43.34 11.67
CA ASP A 168 9.20 -43.76 10.45
C ASP A 168 8.71 -42.84 9.30
N PRO A 169 9.60 -42.33 8.43
CA PRO A 169 9.19 -41.45 7.36
C PRO A 169 8.38 -42.12 6.25
N ILE A 170 8.32 -43.46 6.22
CA ILE A 170 7.61 -44.20 5.18
C ILE A 170 6.16 -44.44 5.59
N PHE A 171 5.25 -43.87 4.85
CA PHE A 171 3.80 -44.06 5.00
C PHE A 171 3.22 -44.72 3.77
N LYS A 172 2.25 -45.61 3.98
CA LYS A 172 1.36 -46.11 2.94
C LYS A 172 0.31 -45.04 2.67
N MET A 173 0.35 -44.45 1.48
CA MET A 173 -0.59 -43.44 1.03
C MET A 173 -1.63 -44.10 0.08
N THR A 174 -2.91 -44.01 0.42
CA THR A 174 -4.02 -44.46 -0.44
C THR A 174 -4.73 -43.26 -1.00
N VAL A 175 -4.79 -43.15 -2.33
CA VAL A 175 -5.52 -42.04 -3.01
C VAL A 175 -6.99 -42.33 -2.94
N LYS A 176 -7.76 -41.43 -2.34
CA LYS A 176 -9.24 -41.56 -2.21
C LYS A 176 -9.96 -40.86 -3.36
N ASN A 177 -9.44 -39.70 -3.74
CA ASN A 177 -10.04 -38.91 -4.81
C ASN A 177 -8.97 -37.98 -5.44
N VAL A 178 -9.21 -37.64 -6.69
CA VAL A 178 -8.46 -36.61 -7.41
C VAL A 178 -9.36 -35.41 -7.59
N LYS A 179 -8.87 -34.21 -7.28
CA LYS A 179 -9.59 -32.95 -7.46
C LYS A 179 -8.80 -32.04 -8.41
N THR A 180 -9.37 -31.84 -9.59
CA THR A 180 -8.82 -30.94 -10.61
C THR A 180 -9.49 -29.58 -10.49
N PHE A 181 -8.71 -28.53 -10.46
CA PHE A 181 -9.27 -27.19 -10.53
C PHE A 181 -9.68 -26.87 -11.98
N VAL A 182 -10.96 -26.54 -12.16
CA VAL A 182 -11.53 -26.19 -13.46
C VAL A 182 -11.97 -24.73 -13.41
N ASN A 183 -11.54 -23.95 -14.41
CA ASN A 183 -12.03 -22.58 -14.56
C ASN A 183 -13.54 -22.58 -14.76
N ALA A 184 -14.21 -21.55 -14.27
CA ALA A 184 -15.64 -21.38 -14.51
C ALA A 184 -15.93 -21.41 -16.02
N PRO A 185 -16.95 -22.13 -16.47
CA PRO A 185 -17.30 -22.19 -17.88
C PRO A 185 -17.90 -20.86 -18.35
N LEU A 186 -17.80 -20.59 -19.65
CA LEU A 186 -18.39 -19.39 -20.28
C LEU A 186 -19.90 -19.63 -20.50
N THR A 187 -20.69 -19.44 -19.46
CA THR A 187 -22.16 -19.63 -19.45
C THR A 187 -22.85 -18.37 -18.87
N GLU A 188 -24.17 -18.27 -19.20
CA GLU A 188 -25.02 -17.19 -18.63
C GLU A 188 -24.93 -17.16 -17.08
N GLU A 189 -24.93 -18.31 -16.42
CA GLU A 189 -24.80 -18.41 -14.97
C GLU A 189 -23.49 -17.80 -14.44
N THR A 190 -22.39 -18.07 -15.12
CA THR A 190 -21.07 -17.51 -14.77
C THR A 190 -21.04 -16.00 -14.99
N PHE A 191 -21.60 -15.51 -16.10
CA PHE A 191 -21.65 -14.10 -16.41
C PHE A 191 -22.52 -13.33 -15.41
N GLU A 192 -23.68 -13.92 -15.05
CA GLU A 192 -24.55 -13.34 -14.03
C GLU A 192 -23.89 -13.29 -12.65
N LYS A 193 -23.19 -14.35 -12.27
CA LYS A 193 -22.46 -14.45 -11.00
C LYS A 193 -21.31 -13.44 -10.89
N ILE A 194 -20.58 -13.17 -11.98
CA ILE A 194 -19.40 -12.28 -11.97
C ILE A 194 -19.81 -10.81 -12.12
N PHE A 195 -20.67 -10.49 -13.08
CA PHE A 195 -21.01 -9.13 -13.44
C PHE A 195 -22.51 -8.80 -13.49
N GLY A 196 -23.38 -9.78 -13.24
CA GLY A 196 -24.83 -9.58 -13.34
C GLY A 196 -25.32 -9.41 -14.79
N VAL A 197 -24.60 -9.95 -15.77
CA VAL A 197 -24.93 -9.89 -17.21
C VAL A 197 -25.24 -11.27 -17.77
N LYS A 198 -25.84 -11.33 -18.96
CA LYS A 198 -26.36 -12.59 -19.49
C LYS A 198 -25.66 -13.11 -20.73
N THR A 199 -25.00 -12.24 -21.46
CA THR A 199 -24.33 -12.62 -22.72
C THR A 199 -22.82 -12.49 -22.63
N GLU A 200 -22.11 -13.24 -23.47
CA GLU A 200 -20.65 -13.15 -23.56
C GLU A 200 -20.20 -11.77 -24.02
N GLU A 201 -20.95 -11.13 -24.91
CA GLU A 201 -20.65 -9.77 -25.40
C GLU A 201 -20.73 -8.73 -24.25
N GLU A 202 -21.76 -8.82 -23.40
CA GLU A 202 -21.89 -7.97 -22.22
C GLU A 202 -20.78 -8.25 -21.19
N PHE A 203 -20.42 -9.53 -21.03
CA PHE A 203 -19.32 -9.93 -20.15
C PHE A 203 -17.99 -9.32 -20.62
N ASP A 204 -17.67 -9.44 -21.91
CA ASP A 204 -16.45 -8.86 -22.48
C ASP A 204 -16.43 -7.32 -22.40
N ALA A 205 -17.59 -6.69 -22.56
CA ALA A 205 -17.73 -5.24 -22.34
C ALA A 205 -17.45 -4.86 -20.88
N LYS A 206 -17.90 -5.65 -19.91
CA LYS A 206 -17.61 -5.43 -18.49
C LYS A 206 -16.16 -5.72 -18.13
N VAL A 207 -15.52 -6.71 -18.76
CA VAL A 207 -14.06 -6.94 -18.64
C VAL A 207 -13.30 -5.70 -19.10
N GLU A 208 -13.64 -5.15 -20.28
CA GLU A 208 -13.00 -3.96 -20.80
C GLU A 208 -13.25 -2.73 -19.91
N GLU A 209 -14.47 -2.54 -19.43
CA GLU A 209 -14.84 -1.47 -18.50
C GLU A 209 -13.98 -1.54 -17.21
N ARG A 210 -13.83 -2.74 -16.65
CA ARG A 210 -13.00 -2.97 -15.46
C ARG A 210 -11.53 -2.63 -15.68
N ILE A 211 -10.94 -3.10 -16.80
CA ILE A 211 -9.55 -2.76 -17.14
C ILE A 211 -9.37 -1.25 -17.32
N ARG A 212 -10.34 -0.58 -17.99
CA ARG A 212 -10.31 0.88 -18.15
C ARG A 212 -10.36 1.62 -16.83
N ALA A 213 -11.18 1.14 -15.89
CA ALA A 213 -11.29 1.71 -14.55
C ALA A 213 -9.98 1.52 -13.75
N GLU A 214 -9.39 0.33 -13.79
CA GLU A 214 -8.09 0.04 -13.15
C GLU A 214 -6.98 0.92 -13.74
N TYR A 215 -6.90 1.01 -15.08
CA TYR A 215 -5.91 1.86 -15.75
C TYR A 215 -6.13 3.37 -15.50
N ALA A 216 -7.37 3.80 -15.35
CA ALA A 216 -7.66 5.19 -14.99
C ALA A 216 -7.17 5.50 -13.57
N GLN A 217 -7.35 4.60 -12.61
CA GLN A 217 -6.83 4.75 -11.25
C GLN A 217 -5.30 4.81 -11.23
N GLU A 218 -4.62 3.94 -11.98
CA GLU A 218 -3.16 3.98 -12.13
C GLU A 218 -2.69 5.31 -12.74
N ALA A 219 -3.41 5.79 -13.78
CA ALA A 219 -3.10 7.05 -14.44
C ALA A 219 -3.34 8.26 -13.53
N ASP A 220 -4.39 8.25 -12.72
CA ASP A 220 -4.69 9.31 -11.73
C ASP A 220 -3.64 9.32 -10.61
N PHE A 221 -3.25 8.17 -10.11
CA PHE A 221 -2.15 8.06 -9.14
C PHE A 221 -0.83 8.64 -9.71
N ARG A 222 -0.51 8.29 -10.96
CA ARG A 222 0.67 8.83 -11.65
C ARG A 222 0.55 10.34 -11.85
N PHE A 223 -0.61 10.82 -12.26
CA PHE A 223 -0.88 12.25 -12.42
C PHE A 223 -0.64 13.01 -11.12
N GLY A 224 -1.14 12.51 -9.99
CA GLY A 224 -0.89 13.11 -8.67
C GLY A 224 0.60 13.23 -8.36
N LYS A 225 1.38 12.18 -8.64
CA LYS A 225 2.84 12.19 -8.47
C LYS A 225 3.52 13.22 -9.36
N ASP A 226 3.19 13.26 -10.65
CA ASP A 226 3.78 14.18 -11.63
C ASP A 226 3.36 15.63 -11.31
N LEU A 227 2.11 15.84 -10.95
CA LEU A 227 1.59 17.15 -10.54
C LEU A 227 2.28 17.65 -9.27
N LYS A 228 2.43 16.81 -8.25
CA LYS A 228 3.15 17.17 -7.01
C LYS A 228 4.57 17.61 -7.31
N ALA A 229 5.29 16.87 -8.15
CA ALA A 229 6.65 17.22 -8.56
C ALA A 229 6.68 18.56 -9.31
N TYR A 230 5.77 18.77 -10.27
CA TYR A 230 5.63 20.01 -11.01
C TYR A 230 5.35 21.21 -10.09
N LEU A 231 4.42 21.06 -9.15
CA LEU A 231 4.04 22.12 -8.22
C LEU A 231 5.19 22.50 -7.27
N LEU A 232 5.93 21.52 -6.78
CA LEU A 232 7.11 21.74 -5.94
C LEU A 232 8.21 22.51 -6.70
N GLU A 233 8.47 22.13 -7.96
CA GLU A 233 9.43 22.82 -8.81
C GLU A 233 8.98 24.25 -9.09
N LYS A 234 7.73 24.46 -9.46
CA LYS A 234 7.16 25.78 -9.75
C LYS A 234 7.12 26.69 -8.53
N ALA A 235 6.75 26.16 -7.39
CA ALA A 235 6.72 26.91 -6.13
C ALA A 235 8.12 27.30 -5.65
N ASN A 236 9.14 26.51 -5.97
CA ASN A 236 10.54 26.73 -5.63
C ASN A 236 10.76 27.21 -4.18
N VAL A 237 10.11 26.55 -3.22
CA VAL A 237 10.11 26.94 -1.81
C VAL A 237 11.52 26.84 -1.24
N GLN A 238 12.03 27.98 -0.78
CA GLN A 238 13.34 28.05 -0.14
C GLN A 238 13.17 28.00 1.39
N VAL A 239 13.85 27.06 2.04
CA VAL A 239 13.80 26.86 3.49
C VAL A 239 15.19 26.95 4.08
N ALA A 240 15.28 27.35 5.35
CA ALA A 240 16.53 27.41 6.11
C ALA A 240 16.97 26.00 6.54
N GLU A 241 17.43 25.17 5.57
CA GLU A 241 17.71 23.74 5.82
C GLU A 241 18.69 23.49 6.95
N LYS A 242 19.77 24.29 7.03
CA LYS A 242 20.75 24.16 8.11
C LYS A 242 20.11 24.37 9.49
N PHE A 243 19.24 25.38 9.61
CA PHE A 243 18.51 25.62 10.85
C PHE A 243 17.53 24.50 11.15
N LEU A 244 16.76 24.04 10.16
CA LEU A 244 15.77 22.97 10.34
C LEU A 244 16.41 21.66 10.79
N LYS A 245 17.54 21.25 10.22
CA LYS A 245 18.27 20.05 10.66
C LYS A 245 18.64 20.13 12.13
N ARG A 246 19.19 21.27 12.52
CA ARG A 246 19.55 21.54 13.92
C ARG A 246 18.32 21.58 14.83
N TRP A 247 17.24 22.20 14.36
CA TRP A 247 15.97 22.26 15.10
C TRP A 247 15.39 20.87 15.32
N VAL A 248 15.31 20.04 14.27
CA VAL A 248 14.84 18.63 14.38
C VAL A 248 15.69 17.86 15.39
N TYR A 249 17.00 18.03 15.37
CA TYR A 249 17.90 17.41 16.35
C TYR A 249 17.59 17.82 17.78
N VAL A 250 17.42 19.11 18.02
CA VAL A 250 17.20 19.66 19.36
C VAL A 250 15.84 19.28 19.93
N VAL A 251 14.75 19.41 19.14
CA VAL A 251 13.39 19.12 19.63
C VAL A 251 13.13 17.62 19.86
N ASN A 252 13.89 16.76 19.22
CA ASN A 252 13.77 15.31 19.45
C ASN A 252 14.60 14.79 20.63
N ASP A 253 15.30 15.68 21.32
CA ASP A 253 16.01 15.40 22.59
C ASP A 253 16.87 14.10 22.52
N GLY A 254 17.66 13.99 21.46
CA GLY A 254 18.59 12.88 21.23
C GLY A 254 17.97 11.56 20.75
N LYS A 255 16.70 11.53 20.38
CA LYS A 255 16.07 10.33 19.78
C LYS A 255 16.65 9.98 18.40
N PHE A 256 17.11 11.00 17.66
CA PHE A 256 17.75 10.85 16.37
C PHE A 256 19.14 11.48 16.40
N THR A 257 20.10 10.82 15.77
CA THR A 257 21.43 11.39 15.54
C THR A 257 21.39 12.34 14.34
N MET A 258 22.39 13.19 14.19
CA MET A 258 22.53 14.02 12.98
C MET A 258 22.69 13.17 11.72
N GLU A 259 23.30 11.98 11.83
CA GLU A 259 23.44 11.04 10.73
C GLU A 259 22.08 10.46 10.29
N ASP A 260 21.20 10.12 11.24
CA ASP A 260 19.84 9.68 10.95
C ASP A 260 19.04 10.79 10.24
N ILE A 261 19.17 12.04 10.74
CA ILE A 261 18.50 13.19 10.13
C ILE A 261 19.02 13.46 8.71
N GLU A 262 20.33 13.37 8.47
CA GLU A 262 20.90 13.55 7.13
C GLU A 262 20.44 12.47 6.16
N LYS A 263 20.34 11.23 6.60
CA LYS A 263 19.90 10.09 5.78
C LYS A 263 18.47 10.26 5.25
N ASP A 264 17.56 10.75 6.09
CA ASP A 264 16.14 10.87 5.74
C ASP A 264 15.77 12.30 5.33
N TRP A 265 16.74 13.20 5.26
CA TRP A 265 16.53 14.63 5.05
C TRP A 265 15.80 14.98 3.77
N GLU A 266 16.15 14.34 2.66
CA GLU A 266 15.53 14.60 1.37
C GLU A 266 14.02 14.31 1.39
N PHE A 267 13.63 13.24 2.05
CA PHE A 267 12.20 12.89 2.21
C PHE A 267 11.49 13.87 3.13
N PHE A 268 12.09 14.19 4.28
CA PHE A 268 11.53 15.13 5.25
C PHE A 268 11.32 16.51 4.62
N ILE A 269 12.32 17.06 3.96
CA ILE A 269 12.24 18.40 3.40
C ILE A 269 11.29 18.49 2.20
N ALA A 270 11.20 17.43 1.39
CA ALA A 270 10.26 17.35 0.28
C ALA A 270 8.81 17.33 0.80
N ASP A 271 8.54 16.54 1.84
CA ASP A 271 7.21 16.48 2.47
C ASP A 271 6.85 17.81 3.13
N TYR A 272 7.77 18.40 3.86
CA TYR A 272 7.59 19.71 4.48
C TYR A 272 7.26 20.82 3.45
N LYS A 273 8.04 20.90 2.35
CA LYS A 273 7.78 21.84 1.25
C LYS A 273 6.41 21.57 0.61
N TRP A 274 6.04 20.29 0.48
CA TRP A 274 4.75 19.93 -0.07
C TRP A 274 3.58 20.38 0.82
N GLN A 275 3.65 20.19 2.12
CA GLN A 275 2.62 20.68 3.04
C GLN A 275 2.40 22.19 2.91
N MET A 276 3.45 22.98 2.72
CA MET A 276 3.34 24.42 2.49
C MET A 276 2.67 24.75 1.16
N VAL A 277 3.07 24.07 0.07
CA VAL A 277 2.48 24.25 -1.26
C VAL A 277 1.02 23.84 -1.26
N ARG A 278 0.70 22.69 -0.68
CA ARG A 278 -0.67 22.19 -0.52
C ARG A 278 -1.54 23.20 0.25
N SER A 279 -1.08 23.64 1.41
CA SER A 279 -1.80 24.64 2.22
C SER A 279 -2.07 25.94 1.45
N PHE A 280 -1.08 26.41 0.69
CA PHE A 280 -1.24 27.58 -0.18
C PHE A 280 -2.32 27.35 -1.25
N LEU A 281 -2.29 26.22 -1.94
CA LEU A 281 -3.24 25.89 -2.99
C LEU A 281 -4.66 25.67 -2.43
N MET A 282 -4.80 24.98 -1.30
CA MET A 282 -6.09 24.80 -0.63
C MET A 282 -6.73 26.13 -0.28
N ASN A 283 -5.94 27.06 0.28
CA ASN A 283 -6.43 28.41 0.58
C ASN A 283 -6.78 29.17 -0.69
N LYS A 284 -5.94 29.13 -1.72
CA LYS A 284 -6.13 29.84 -2.98
C LYS A 284 -7.37 29.41 -3.74
N TYR A 285 -7.65 28.10 -3.76
CA TYR A 285 -8.78 27.50 -4.46
C TYR A 285 -9.95 27.15 -3.55
N GLU A 286 -9.95 27.63 -2.32
CA GLU A 286 -11.01 27.43 -1.31
C GLU A 286 -11.40 25.94 -1.13
N VAL A 287 -10.39 25.05 -1.18
CA VAL A 287 -10.59 23.62 -1.00
C VAL A 287 -11.01 23.33 0.43
N LYS A 288 -12.16 22.67 0.59
CA LYS A 288 -12.71 22.28 1.90
C LYS A 288 -12.72 20.77 2.04
N ILE A 289 -12.34 20.30 3.21
CA ILE A 289 -12.43 18.90 3.59
C ILE A 289 -13.67 18.73 4.46
N GLU A 290 -14.54 17.81 4.07
CA GLU A 290 -15.73 17.46 4.82
C GLU A 290 -15.56 16.09 5.49
N GLU A 291 -16.30 15.83 6.56
CA GLU A 291 -16.29 14.54 7.23
C GLU A 291 -16.64 13.37 6.28
N ALA A 292 -17.53 13.63 5.33
CA ALA A 292 -17.92 12.68 4.29
C ALA A 292 -16.73 12.26 3.41
N ASP A 293 -15.81 13.17 3.10
CA ASP A 293 -14.61 12.90 2.31
C ASP A 293 -13.66 11.94 3.06
N LEU A 294 -13.44 12.23 4.35
CA LEU A 294 -12.62 11.40 5.22
C LEU A 294 -13.22 9.99 5.37
N LEU A 295 -14.53 9.92 5.58
CA LEU A 295 -15.23 8.64 5.72
C LEU A 295 -15.16 7.83 4.42
N ALA A 296 -15.34 8.46 3.25
CA ALA A 296 -15.25 7.80 1.96
C ALA A 296 -13.84 7.24 1.70
N SER A 297 -12.80 8.04 1.97
CA SER A 297 -11.40 7.60 1.84
C SER A 297 -11.06 6.45 2.80
N ALA A 298 -11.49 6.55 4.05
CA ALA A 298 -11.29 5.50 5.05
C ALA A 298 -12.03 4.19 4.69
N LYS A 299 -13.24 4.27 4.12
CA LYS A 299 -13.97 3.10 3.60
C LYS A 299 -13.24 2.44 2.44
N GLY A 300 -12.70 3.23 1.51
CA GLY A 300 -11.87 2.71 0.41
C GLY A 300 -10.64 1.94 0.93
N PHE A 301 -9.96 2.51 1.92
CA PHE A 301 -8.83 1.85 2.57
C PHE A 301 -9.23 0.57 3.32
N ALA A 302 -10.36 0.59 4.03
CA ALA A 302 -10.92 -0.58 4.69
C ALA A 302 -11.26 -1.69 3.69
N ALA A 303 -11.94 -1.36 2.60
CA ALA A 303 -12.29 -2.31 1.54
C ALA A 303 -11.02 -2.96 0.92
N TYR A 304 -9.99 -2.17 0.68
CA TYR A 304 -8.70 -2.67 0.20
C TYR A 304 -8.06 -3.66 1.19
N GLN A 305 -8.05 -3.33 2.48
CA GLN A 305 -7.53 -4.23 3.51
C GLN A 305 -8.31 -5.55 3.57
N PHE A 306 -9.63 -5.50 3.57
CA PHE A 306 -10.46 -6.71 3.55
C PHE A 306 -10.22 -7.56 2.29
N ALA A 307 -10.09 -6.93 1.14
CA ALA A 307 -9.79 -7.62 -0.12
C ALA A 307 -8.44 -8.37 -0.09
N MET A 308 -7.41 -7.82 0.58
CA MET A 308 -6.13 -8.51 0.79
C MET A 308 -6.26 -9.81 1.59
N TYR A 309 -7.27 -9.92 2.45
CA TYR A 309 -7.60 -11.14 3.19
C TYR A 309 -8.66 -12.01 2.47
N GLY A 310 -8.95 -11.74 1.19
CA GLY A 310 -9.91 -12.49 0.39
C GLY A 310 -11.39 -12.16 0.66
N MET A 311 -11.66 -11.14 1.48
CA MET A 311 -13.01 -10.69 1.81
C MET A 311 -13.46 -9.57 0.86
N ASN A 312 -13.98 -9.94 -0.32
CA ASN A 312 -14.35 -8.98 -1.37
C ASN A 312 -15.77 -8.42 -1.22
N ASN A 313 -16.63 -9.04 -0.41
CA ASN A 313 -18.04 -8.66 -0.23
C ASN A 313 -18.31 -8.35 1.25
N VAL A 314 -17.70 -7.28 1.78
CA VAL A 314 -17.94 -6.83 3.15
C VAL A 314 -19.18 -5.94 3.17
N PRO A 315 -20.14 -6.17 4.09
CA PRO A 315 -21.31 -5.32 4.23
C PRO A 315 -20.93 -3.86 4.51
N GLU A 316 -21.69 -2.92 3.92
CA GLU A 316 -21.42 -1.48 4.03
C GLU A 316 -21.33 -0.99 5.49
N GLU A 317 -22.19 -1.53 6.36
CA GLU A 317 -22.18 -1.21 7.79
C GLU A 317 -20.87 -1.59 8.48
N GLN A 318 -20.29 -2.74 8.11
CA GLN A 318 -19.00 -3.18 8.64
C GLN A 318 -17.84 -2.35 8.09
N LEU A 319 -17.88 -1.99 6.80
CA LEU A 319 -16.90 -1.09 6.20
C LEU A 319 -16.92 0.27 6.90
N GLU A 320 -18.11 0.81 7.17
CA GLU A 320 -18.26 2.09 7.84
C GLU A 320 -17.78 2.04 9.30
N ALA A 321 -18.11 1.00 10.03
CA ALA A 321 -17.63 0.82 11.41
C ALA A 321 -16.11 0.73 11.46
N PHE A 322 -15.50 -0.03 10.54
CA PHE A 322 -14.05 -0.15 10.45
C PHE A 322 -13.38 1.16 10.02
N ALA A 323 -13.97 1.88 9.07
CA ALA A 323 -13.50 3.19 8.63
C ALA A 323 -13.51 4.21 9.77
N LYS A 324 -14.58 4.26 10.58
CA LYS A 324 -14.64 5.10 11.78
C LYS A 324 -13.58 4.76 12.81
N ASN A 325 -13.29 3.46 12.98
CA ASN A 325 -12.20 3.02 13.85
C ASN A 325 -10.82 3.49 13.33
N ILE A 326 -10.56 3.39 12.03
CA ILE A 326 -9.33 3.92 11.40
C ILE A 326 -9.19 5.43 11.67
N LEU A 327 -10.27 6.19 11.45
CA LEU A 327 -10.26 7.64 11.65
C LEU A 327 -10.07 8.05 13.12
N SER A 328 -10.44 7.21 14.08
CA SER A 328 -10.23 7.45 15.51
C SER A 328 -8.80 7.23 15.97
N GLN A 329 -7.97 6.56 15.19
CA GLN A 329 -6.55 6.34 15.48
C GLN A 329 -5.73 7.51 14.94
N GLU A 330 -5.02 8.23 15.81
CA GLU A 330 -4.31 9.47 15.48
C GLU A 330 -3.44 9.35 14.22
N ASP A 331 -2.55 8.35 14.18
CA ASP A 331 -1.64 8.16 13.05
C ASP A 331 -2.35 7.78 11.74
N GLN A 332 -3.35 6.90 11.82
CA GLN A 332 -4.08 6.45 10.65
C GLN A 332 -5.05 7.53 10.15
N GLY A 333 -5.76 8.19 11.07
CA GLY A 333 -6.64 9.31 10.76
C GLY A 333 -5.88 10.44 10.07
N ARG A 334 -4.66 10.76 10.54
CA ARG A 334 -3.79 11.75 9.92
C ARG A 334 -3.40 11.37 8.50
N ARG A 335 -3.02 10.11 8.25
CA ARG A 335 -2.69 9.63 6.89
C ARG A 335 -3.89 9.71 5.94
N ILE A 336 -5.10 9.41 6.43
CA ILE A 336 -6.31 9.56 5.63
C ILE A 336 -6.58 11.04 5.32
N LEU A 337 -6.43 11.93 6.30
CA LEU A 337 -6.57 13.38 6.11
C LEU A 337 -5.58 13.89 5.07
N ASP A 338 -4.27 13.58 5.22
CA ASP A 338 -3.24 13.99 4.28
C ASP A 338 -3.56 13.52 2.85
N LYS A 339 -4.03 12.27 2.70
CA LYS A 339 -4.45 11.75 1.40
C LYS A 339 -5.63 12.52 0.82
N VAL A 340 -6.65 12.82 1.61
CA VAL A 340 -7.85 13.55 1.16
C VAL A 340 -7.50 14.99 0.79
N GLU A 341 -6.63 15.64 1.55
CA GLU A 341 -6.11 16.97 1.24
C GLU A 341 -5.33 16.98 -0.08
N ASP A 342 -4.48 15.97 -0.31
CA ASP A 342 -3.74 15.82 -1.55
C ASP A 342 -4.70 15.60 -2.73
N ASP A 343 -5.61 14.63 -2.64
CA ASP A 343 -6.56 14.30 -3.70
C ASP A 343 -7.42 15.52 -4.10
N LYS A 344 -8.01 16.21 -3.12
CA LYS A 344 -8.85 17.40 -3.38
C LYS A 344 -8.05 18.59 -3.92
N THR A 345 -6.79 18.75 -3.48
CA THR A 345 -5.91 19.76 -4.04
C THR A 345 -5.58 19.46 -5.49
N PHE A 346 -5.29 18.19 -5.81
CA PHE A 346 -5.02 17.77 -7.19
C PHE A 346 -6.25 17.96 -8.09
N ASP A 347 -7.44 17.67 -7.59
CA ASP A 347 -8.69 17.90 -8.33
C ASP A 347 -8.90 19.39 -8.62
N ALA A 348 -8.71 20.24 -7.63
CA ALA A 348 -8.83 21.69 -7.82
C ALA A 348 -7.80 22.22 -8.82
N VAL A 349 -6.57 21.76 -8.77
CA VAL A 349 -5.50 22.17 -9.69
C VAL A 349 -5.74 21.61 -11.10
N ARG A 350 -6.29 20.40 -11.22
CA ARG A 350 -6.64 19.76 -12.52
C ARG A 350 -7.55 20.65 -13.36
N GLU A 351 -8.47 21.39 -12.73
CA GLU A 351 -9.39 22.32 -13.41
C GLU A 351 -8.67 23.59 -13.95
N VAL A 352 -7.53 23.93 -13.36
CA VAL A 352 -6.78 25.16 -13.69
C VAL A 352 -5.72 24.93 -14.77
N VAL A 353 -5.00 23.81 -14.68
CA VAL A 353 -3.88 23.47 -15.59
C VAL A 353 -4.37 22.80 -16.89
N THR A 354 -3.48 22.59 -17.83
CA THR A 354 -3.75 21.81 -19.05
C THR A 354 -3.23 20.39 -18.90
N LEU A 355 -4.12 19.41 -19.07
CA LEU A 355 -3.74 18.00 -19.10
C LEU A 355 -3.16 17.65 -20.47
N LYS A 356 -1.86 17.42 -20.54
CA LYS A 356 -1.18 16.94 -21.74
C LYS A 356 -1.40 15.45 -21.93
N LYS A 357 -2.52 15.09 -22.58
CA LYS A 357 -2.91 13.68 -22.79
C LYS A 357 -1.89 12.94 -23.64
N LYS A 358 -1.37 11.82 -23.12
CA LYS A 358 -0.42 10.92 -23.78
C LYS A 358 -0.97 9.49 -23.77
N LYS A 359 -1.14 8.89 -24.95
CA LYS A 359 -1.43 7.45 -25.06
C LYS A 359 -0.16 6.65 -24.82
N ILE A 360 -0.24 5.59 -24.05
CA ILE A 360 0.89 4.76 -23.65
C ILE A 360 0.47 3.29 -23.51
N SER A 361 1.37 2.35 -23.78
CA SER A 361 1.13 0.94 -23.44
C SER A 361 1.36 0.69 -21.94
N VAL A 362 0.79 -0.38 -21.39
CA VAL A 362 0.93 -0.73 -19.98
C VAL A 362 2.40 -0.99 -19.60
N GLU A 363 3.17 -1.62 -20.46
CA GLU A 363 4.59 -1.92 -20.25
C GLU A 363 5.39 -0.62 -20.07
N LYS A 364 5.23 0.30 -21.04
CA LYS A 364 5.89 1.61 -20.97
C LYS A 364 5.42 2.46 -19.81
N PHE A 365 4.14 2.34 -19.43
CA PHE A 365 3.62 3.05 -18.29
C PHE A 365 4.27 2.58 -16.97
N ARG A 366 4.45 1.26 -16.81
CA ARG A 366 5.14 0.68 -15.64
C ARG A 366 6.63 1.01 -15.56
N GLU A 367 7.27 1.36 -16.69
CA GLU A 367 8.65 1.83 -16.76
C GLU A 367 8.81 3.30 -16.34
N LEU A 368 7.74 4.08 -16.25
CA LEU A 368 7.79 5.48 -15.79
C LEU A 368 8.22 5.53 -14.31
N LYS A 369 9.33 6.20 -14.04
CA LYS A 369 9.88 6.36 -12.67
C LYS A 369 9.10 7.35 -11.84
#